data_7d0912ccd49036b4b45d10f6b2e535f2
#
_entry.id   7d0912ccd49036b4b45d10f6b2e535f2
#
_cell.length_a   1.000
_cell.length_b   1.000
_cell.length_c   1.000
_cell.angle_alpha   90.00
_cell.angle_beta   90.00
_cell.angle_gamma   90.00
#
_symmetry.space_group_name_H-M   'P 1'
#
loop_
_entity.id
_entity.type
_entity.pdbx_description
1 polymer ?
#
loop_
_entity_poly.entity_id
_entity_poly.type
_entity_poly.pdbx_seq_one_letter_code
_entity_poly.pdbx_strand_id
1 'polypeptide(L)'
;AEHHLAAAVSEAGGLGLIGASAAPAEWVRNEIREAKKLTDKPFGVNIMLMSPYADEVAKVVAEEGVKVVTTGAGNPEKYMELWKNAGIRVIPVVASVALARRMERAGADAVVAEGCESGGHIGETTTMALVPQVADAVKIPVIAAGGIADGRGMAAAFMLGAEAVQMGTRFVASKEAVVHENYKQLVIKAKDIDTRVTGRTTGHP
;
A
#
# COMPACT_ATOMS: atom_id res chain seq x y z
N ALA A 1 -9.11 -0.30 -2.22
CA ALA A 1 -9.30 -0.58 -3.66
C ALA A 1 -9.79 -2.01 -3.80
N GLU A 2 -10.57 -2.28 -4.83
CA GLU A 2 -11.06 -3.60 -5.21
C GLU A 2 -10.58 -3.93 -6.63
N HIS A 3 -11.02 -5.06 -7.20
CA HIS A 3 -10.49 -5.60 -8.46
C HIS A 3 -10.54 -4.67 -9.66
N HIS A 4 -11.60 -3.84 -9.82
CA HIS A 4 -11.70 -2.93 -10.98
C HIS A 4 -10.58 -1.89 -10.99
N LEU A 5 -10.38 -1.20 -9.86
CA LEU A 5 -9.32 -0.21 -9.75
C LEU A 5 -7.94 -0.85 -9.84
N ALA A 6 -7.74 -1.99 -9.16
CA ALA A 6 -6.45 -2.68 -9.19
C ALA A 6 -6.09 -3.14 -10.62
N ALA A 7 -7.03 -3.74 -11.35
CA ALA A 7 -6.83 -4.14 -12.74
C ALA A 7 -6.56 -2.95 -13.66
N ALA A 8 -7.33 -1.87 -13.53
CA ALA A 8 -7.16 -0.68 -14.35
C ALA A 8 -5.77 -0.02 -14.17
N VAL A 9 -5.28 0.05 -12.93
CA VAL A 9 -3.93 0.56 -12.65
C VAL A 9 -2.87 -0.35 -13.27
N SER A 10 -3.03 -1.66 -13.18
CA SER A 10 -2.09 -2.62 -13.77
C SER A 10 -2.09 -2.55 -15.29
N GLU A 11 -3.26 -2.44 -15.95
CA GLU A 11 -3.37 -2.25 -17.39
C GLU A 11 -2.72 -0.94 -17.87
N ALA A 12 -2.78 0.11 -17.04
CA ALA A 12 -2.12 1.40 -17.34
C ALA A 12 -0.60 1.37 -17.12
N GLY A 13 0.00 0.23 -16.73
CA GLY A 13 1.44 0.06 -16.54
C GLY A 13 1.94 0.34 -15.14
N GLY A 14 1.05 0.54 -14.18
CA GLY A 14 1.36 0.59 -12.76
C GLY A 14 1.28 -0.77 -12.07
N LEU A 15 1.33 -0.79 -10.75
CA LEU A 15 1.03 -1.93 -9.91
C LEU A 15 -0.26 -1.65 -9.12
N GLY A 16 -1.37 -2.21 -9.57
CA GLY A 16 -2.63 -2.11 -8.85
C GLY A 16 -2.63 -2.96 -7.58
N LEU A 17 -3.25 -2.45 -6.51
CA LEU A 17 -3.32 -3.16 -5.23
C LEU A 17 -4.79 -3.33 -4.80
N ILE A 18 -5.19 -4.57 -4.51
CA ILE A 18 -6.45 -4.87 -3.84
C ILE A 18 -6.23 -4.63 -2.33
N GLY A 19 -7.09 -3.83 -1.71
CA GLY A 19 -7.02 -3.58 -0.28
C GLY A 19 -7.83 -4.61 0.50
N ALA A 20 -7.18 -5.56 1.17
CA ALA A 20 -7.89 -6.55 1.97
C ALA A 20 -8.53 -5.95 3.24
N SER A 21 -7.92 -4.89 3.82
CA SER A 21 -8.46 -4.24 5.02
C SER A 21 -8.86 -5.28 6.11
N ALA A 22 -10.08 -5.22 6.61
CA ALA A 22 -10.69 -6.18 7.54
C ALA A 22 -11.68 -7.12 6.83
N ALA A 23 -11.55 -7.32 5.52
CA ALA A 23 -12.42 -8.21 4.77
C ALA A 23 -12.11 -9.69 5.05
N PRO A 24 -13.14 -10.57 5.03
CA PRO A 24 -12.95 -12.01 5.13
C PRO A 24 -12.10 -12.54 3.97
N ALA A 25 -11.37 -13.63 4.21
CA ALA A 25 -10.47 -14.24 3.23
C ALA A 25 -11.17 -14.63 1.91
N GLU A 26 -12.40 -15.13 1.96
CA GLU A 26 -13.16 -15.49 0.76
C GLU A 26 -13.54 -14.27 -0.10
N TRP A 27 -13.79 -13.10 0.52
CA TRP A 27 -13.97 -11.88 -0.25
C TRP A 27 -12.68 -11.52 -0.99
N VAL A 28 -11.52 -11.59 -0.31
CA VAL A 28 -10.20 -11.32 -0.93
C VAL A 28 -9.93 -12.31 -2.07
N ARG A 29 -10.24 -13.59 -1.87
CA ARG A 29 -10.14 -14.62 -2.92
C ARG A 29 -10.96 -14.27 -4.15
N ASN A 30 -12.21 -13.86 -3.95
CA ASN A 30 -13.07 -13.42 -5.04
C ASN A 30 -12.50 -12.21 -5.77
N GLU A 31 -12.05 -11.18 -5.04
CA GLU A 31 -11.42 -9.99 -5.63
C GLU A 31 -10.19 -10.33 -6.49
N ILE A 32 -9.34 -11.24 -6.02
CA ILE A 32 -8.18 -11.72 -6.78
C ILE A 32 -8.63 -12.41 -8.08
N ARG A 33 -9.63 -13.26 -8.01
CA ARG A 33 -10.15 -13.99 -9.18
C ARG A 33 -10.84 -13.07 -10.18
N GLU A 34 -11.60 -12.08 -9.71
CA GLU A 34 -12.20 -11.08 -10.59
C GLU A 34 -11.13 -10.18 -11.23
N ALA A 35 -10.10 -9.78 -10.50
CA ALA A 35 -8.98 -9.02 -11.09
C ALA A 35 -8.28 -9.81 -12.21
N LYS A 36 -8.07 -11.11 -12.04
CA LYS A 36 -7.47 -12.00 -13.07
C LYS A 36 -8.31 -12.12 -14.34
N LYS A 37 -9.62 -11.86 -14.29
CA LYS A 37 -10.48 -11.81 -15.48
C LYS A 37 -10.32 -10.50 -16.26
N LEU A 38 -9.87 -9.44 -15.58
CA LEU A 38 -9.76 -8.09 -16.15
C LEU A 38 -8.35 -7.75 -16.65
N THR A 39 -7.32 -8.45 -16.15
CA THR A 39 -5.94 -8.16 -16.51
C THR A 39 -5.03 -9.39 -16.40
N ASP A 40 -4.12 -9.52 -17.36
CA ASP A 40 -2.98 -10.44 -17.31
C ASP A 40 -1.73 -9.81 -16.69
N LYS A 41 -1.78 -8.50 -16.38
CA LYS A 41 -0.69 -7.76 -15.78
C LYS A 41 -0.55 -8.08 -14.29
N PRO A 42 0.66 -7.95 -13.71
CA PRO A 42 0.83 -8.15 -12.27
C PRO A 42 0.03 -7.13 -11.45
N PHE A 43 -0.62 -7.61 -10.42
CA PHE A 43 -1.24 -6.81 -9.36
C PHE A 43 -0.90 -7.42 -8.01
N GLY A 44 -1.14 -6.69 -6.94
CA GLY A 44 -0.86 -7.13 -5.59
C GLY A 44 -2.07 -7.03 -4.66
N VAL A 45 -1.85 -7.47 -3.42
CA VAL A 45 -2.83 -7.35 -2.32
C VAL A 45 -2.17 -6.66 -1.15
N ASN A 46 -2.83 -5.65 -0.60
CA ASN A 46 -2.42 -5.02 0.66
C ASN A 46 -3.14 -5.70 1.82
N ILE A 47 -2.36 -6.20 2.79
CA ILE A 47 -2.87 -6.89 3.97
C ILE A 47 -2.68 -6.02 5.20
N MET A 48 -3.77 -5.68 5.88
CA MET A 48 -3.73 -5.05 7.19
C MET A 48 -3.48 -6.12 8.25
N LEU A 49 -2.29 -6.15 8.84
CA LEU A 49 -1.87 -7.24 9.73
C LEU A 49 -2.57 -7.24 11.10
N MET A 50 -3.24 -6.16 11.48
CA MET A 50 -4.13 -6.10 12.64
C MET A 50 -5.51 -6.71 12.38
N SER A 51 -5.83 -7.07 11.13
CA SER A 51 -7.10 -7.71 10.79
C SER A 51 -7.22 -9.08 11.47
N PRO A 52 -8.40 -9.45 12.01
CA PRO A 52 -8.63 -10.79 12.52
C PRO A 52 -8.52 -11.88 11.43
N TYR A 53 -8.61 -11.50 10.16
CA TYR A 53 -8.50 -12.40 9.01
C TYR A 53 -7.10 -12.45 8.40
N ALA A 54 -6.10 -11.77 8.99
CA ALA A 54 -4.77 -11.65 8.39
C ALA A 54 -4.12 -13.02 8.10
N ASP A 55 -4.27 -14.00 9.01
CA ASP A 55 -3.70 -15.34 8.84
C ASP A 55 -4.34 -16.12 7.67
N GLU A 56 -5.65 -15.97 7.49
CA GLU A 56 -6.36 -16.60 6.40
C GLU A 56 -6.08 -15.92 5.06
N VAL A 57 -6.08 -14.59 5.04
CA VAL A 57 -5.75 -13.81 3.84
C VAL A 57 -4.31 -14.08 3.39
N ALA A 58 -3.37 -14.22 4.33
CA ALA A 58 -1.98 -14.56 4.02
C ALA A 58 -1.84 -15.90 3.27
N LYS A 59 -2.69 -16.89 3.58
CA LYS A 59 -2.75 -18.16 2.85
C LYS A 59 -3.40 -18.00 1.48
N VAL A 60 -4.54 -17.29 1.43
CA VAL A 60 -5.29 -17.06 0.18
C VAL A 60 -4.41 -16.39 -0.89
N VAL A 61 -3.62 -15.38 -0.56
CA VAL A 61 -2.75 -14.72 -1.54
C VAL A 61 -1.68 -15.67 -2.10
N ALA A 62 -1.19 -16.60 -1.28
CA ALA A 62 -0.24 -17.62 -1.72
C ALA A 62 -0.93 -18.68 -2.63
N GLU A 63 -2.08 -19.20 -2.21
CA GLU A 63 -2.88 -20.17 -2.97
C GLU A 63 -3.32 -19.62 -4.33
N GLU A 64 -3.75 -18.38 -4.37
CA GLU A 64 -4.18 -17.71 -5.60
C GLU A 64 -3.01 -17.20 -6.47
N GLY A 65 -1.77 -17.39 -6.05
CA GLY A 65 -0.58 -17.04 -6.85
C GLY A 65 -0.41 -15.54 -7.12
N VAL A 66 -0.80 -14.69 -6.17
CA VAL A 66 -0.58 -13.25 -6.22
C VAL A 66 0.91 -12.96 -6.35
N LYS A 67 1.29 -11.94 -7.13
CA LYS A 67 2.71 -11.64 -7.39
C LYS A 67 3.34 -10.74 -6.35
N VAL A 68 2.56 -9.85 -5.74
CA VAL A 68 3.03 -8.84 -4.80
C VAL A 68 2.09 -8.76 -3.60
N VAL A 69 2.65 -8.73 -2.41
CA VAL A 69 1.94 -8.42 -1.16
C VAL A 69 2.57 -7.18 -0.54
N THR A 70 1.74 -6.18 -0.24
CA THR A 70 2.10 -5.08 0.65
C THR A 70 1.46 -5.31 2.02
N THR A 71 2.07 -4.82 3.08
CA THR A 71 1.51 -4.98 4.43
C THR A 71 1.56 -3.69 5.21
N GLY A 72 0.52 -3.42 5.98
CA GLY A 72 0.48 -2.31 6.91
C GLY A 72 -0.02 -2.73 8.29
N ALA A 73 0.12 -1.85 9.28
CA ALA A 73 -0.39 -2.02 10.63
C ALA A 73 0.01 -3.36 11.28
N GLY A 74 1.31 -3.66 11.32
CA GLY A 74 1.82 -4.87 11.98
C GLY A 74 3.16 -5.35 11.42
N ASN A 75 3.57 -6.54 11.91
CA ASN A 75 4.83 -7.17 11.51
C ASN A 75 4.58 -8.39 10.62
N PRO A 76 5.04 -8.39 9.36
CA PRO A 76 4.82 -9.50 8.42
C PRO A 76 5.77 -10.68 8.61
N GLU A 77 6.75 -10.63 9.52
CA GLU A 77 7.83 -11.64 9.64
C GLU A 77 7.30 -13.08 9.69
N LYS A 78 6.18 -13.33 10.40
CA LYS A 78 5.61 -14.67 10.51
C LYS A 78 5.09 -15.26 9.19
N TYR A 79 4.86 -14.43 8.17
CA TYR A 79 4.37 -14.86 6.87
C TYR A 79 5.46 -14.89 5.79
N MET A 80 6.65 -14.38 6.07
CA MET A 80 7.71 -14.22 5.06
C MET A 80 8.07 -15.54 4.40
N GLU A 81 8.23 -16.61 5.17
CA GLU A 81 8.54 -17.93 4.62
C GLU A 81 7.46 -18.45 3.68
N LEU A 82 6.19 -18.35 4.08
CA LEU A 82 5.04 -18.74 3.25
C LEU A 82 5.03 -18.00 1.91
N TRP A 83 5.16 -16.68 1.95
CA TRP A 83 5.08 -15.85 0.76
C TRP A 83 6.31 -16.00 -0.14
N LYS A 84 7.50 -16.09 0.42
CA LYS A 84 8.75 -16.32 -0.35
C LYS A 84 8.73 -17.67 -1.05
N ASN A 85 8.29 -18.73 -0.37
CA ASN A 85 8.14 -20.06 -0.97
C ASN A 85 7.09 -20.09 -2.10
N ALA A 86 6.07 -19.24 -2.03
CA ALA A 86 5.08 -19.04 -3.10
C ALA A 86 5.59 -18.10 -4.23
N GLY A 87 6.82 -17.59 -4.16
CA GLY A 87 7.38 -16.67 -5.16
C GLY A 87 6.79 -15.25 -5.14
N ILE A 88 6.19 -14.85 -4.02
CA ILE A 88 5.58 -13.53 -3.83
C ILE A 88 6.64 -12.50 -3.45
N ARG A 89 6.59 -11.33 -4.08
CA ARG A 89 7.35 -10.16 -3.64
C ARG A 89 6.66 -9.51 -2.45
N VAL A 90 7.41 -9.30 -1.36
CA VAL A 90 6.88 -8.76 -0.11
C VAL A 90 7.39 -7.34 0.10
N ILE A 91 6.47 -6.38 0.18
CA ILE A 91 6.76 -4.93 0.24
C ILE A 91 6.03 -4.33 1.45
N PRO A 92 6.62 -4.39 2.65
CA PRO A 92 6.01 -3.81 3.85
C PRO A 92 5.96 -2.28 3.83
N VAL A 93 4.89 -1.72 4.38
CA VAL A 93 4.78 -0.29 4.66
C VAL A 93 5.50 0.03 5.96
N VAL A 94 6.35 1.04 5.94
CA VAL A 94 7.20 1.45 7.07
C VAL A 94 7.07 2.95 7.33
N ALA A 95 6.98 3.34 8.60
CA ALA A 95 6.90 4.72 9.03
C ALA A 95 8.17 5.20 9.77
N SER A 96 9.25 4.40 9.75
CA SER A 96 10.52 4.75 10.38
C SER A 96 11.70 4.00 9.76
N VAL A 97 12.88 4.58 9.90
CA VAL A 97 14.16 3.96 9.49
C VAL A 97 14.40 2.63 10.23
N ALA A 98 14.09 2.58 11.52
CA ALA A 98 14.27 1.37 12.31
C ALA A 98 13.44 0.20 11.77
N LEU A 99 12.17 0.49 11.40
CA LEU A 99 11.29 -0.52 10.80
C LEU A 99 11.76 -0.92 9.40
N ALA A 100 12.20 0.04 8.57
CA ALA A 100 12.74 -0.25 7.24
C ALA A 100 13.92 -1.22 7.29
N ARG A 101 14.91 -0.96 8.15
CA ARG A 101 16.04 -1.85 8.37
C ARG A 101 15.63 -3.23 8.90
N ARG A 102 14.61 -3.29 9.73
CA ARG A 102 14.08 -4.56 10.24
C ARG A 102 13.45 -5.36 9.11
N MET A 103 12.66 -4.73 8.25
CA MET A 103 12.01 -5.39 7.11
C MET A 103 13.02 -5.87 6.07
N GLU A 104 14.06 -5.09 5.80
CA GLU A 104 15.17 -5.53 4.95
C GLU A 104 15.83 -6.79 5.50
N ARG A 105 16.18 -6.82 6.80
CA ARG A 105 16.76 -8.03 7.43
C ARG A 105 15.81 -9.22 7.43
N ALA A 106 14.51 -8.98 7.49
CA ALA A 106 13.50 -10.03 7.40
C ALA A 106 13.30 -10.57 5.97
N GLY A 107 13.96 -9.98 4.96
CA GLY A 107 13.93 -10.45 3.58
C GLY A 107 12.87 -9.78 2.71
N ALA A 108 12.41 -8.57 3.05
CA ALA A 108 11.54 -7.78 2.19
C ALA A 108 12.22 -7.48 0.84
N ASP A 109 11.45 -7.46 -0.25
CA ASP A 109 11.96 -7.17 -1.60
C ASP A 109 12.06 -5.65 -1.87
N ALA A 110 11.25 -4.85 -1.18
CA ALA A 110 11.25 -3.40 -1.17
C ALA A 110 10.53 -2.92 0.09
N VAL A 111 10.51 -1.62 0.36
CA VAL A 111 9.67 -1.03 1.42
C VAL A 111 8.90 0.17 0.88
N VAL A 112 7.68 0.38 1.41
CA VAL A 112 6.93 1.62 1.21
C VAL A 112 7.22 2.54 2.39
N ALA A 113 8.00 3.61 2.19
CA ALA A 113 8.23 4.66 3.18
C ALA A 113 7.02 5.61 3.17
N GLU A 114 6.14 5.45 4.17
CA GLU A 114 4.87 6.15 4.24
C GLU A 114 4.90 7.27 5.28
N GLY A 115 4.79 8.51 4.79
CA GLY A 115 4.70 9.68 5.64
C GLY A 115 3.29 9.92 6.21
N CYS A 116 3.20 10.78 7.22
CA CYS A 116 1.95 11.08 7.93
C CYS A 116 0.90 11.83 7.10
N GLU A 117 1.22 12.21 5.86
CA GLU A 117 0.28 12.81 4.91
C GLU A 117 -0.58 11.74 4.19
N SER A 118 -0.36 10.46 4.45
CA SER A 118 -1.13 9.37 3.87
C SER A 118 -2.47 9.15 4.60
N GLY A 119 -3.30 8.29 4.04
CA GLY A 119 -4.53 7.81 4.67
C GLY A 119 -4.35 6.42 5.30
N GLY A 120 -5.13 6.12 6.31
CA GLY A 120 -5.05 4.87 7.06
C GLY A 120 -4.33 5.05 8.40
N HIS A 121 -3.67 4.02 8.90
CA HIS A 121 -2.84 4.10 10.09
C HIS A 121 -1.50 4.73 9.73
N ILE A 122 -1.23 5.90 10.25
CA ILE A 122 -0.06 6.70 9.90
C ILE A 122 0.96 6.80 11.04
N GLY A 123 2.23 7.02 10.68
CA GLY A 123 3.25 7.45 11.62
C GLY A 123 3.23 8.96 11.87
N GLU A 124 4.25 9.47 12.56
CA GLU A 124 4.37 10.90 12.90
C GLU A 124 5.33 11.68 11.97
N THR A 125 6.14 10.98 11.18
CA THR A 125 7.16 11.61 10.32
C THR A 125 6.53 11.97 8.97
N THR A 126 6.80 13.19 8.49
CA THR A 126 6.37 13.63 7.15
C THR A 126 7.13 12.91 6.04
N THR A 127 6.51 12.79 4.88
CA THR A 127 7.10 12.14 3.69
C THR A 127 8.44 12.75 3.30
N MET A 128 8.53 14.08 3.28
CA MET A 128 9.75 14.82 2.94
C MET A 128 10.92 14.49 3.87
N ALA A 129 10.65 14.23 5.16
CA ALA A 129 11.68 13.89 6.14
C ALA A 129 11.98 12.39 6.17
N LEU A 130 10.98 11.53 5.95
CA LEU A 130 11.11 10.07 6.08
C LEU A 130 11.84 9.45 4.89
N VAL A 131 11.42 9.79 3.66
CA VAL A 131 11.88 9.11 2.44
C VAL A 131 13.41 9.13 2.29
N PRO A 132 14.11 10.29 2.38
CA PRO A 132 15.57 10.29 2.21
C PRO A 132 16.29 9.50 3.30
N GLN A 133 15.81 9.56 4.54
CA GLN A 133 16.40 8.81 5.64
C GLN A 133 16.25 7.29 5.47
N VAL A 134 15.13 6.84 4.93
CA VAL A 134 14.91 5.42 4.62
C VAL A 134 15.78 5.02 3.43
N ALA A 135 15.82 5.82 2.35
CA ALA A 135 16.63 5.56 1.17
C ALA A 135 18.13 5.42 1.50
N ASP A 136 18.64 6.28 2.39
CA ASP A 136 20.03 6.20 2.85
C ASP A 136 20.30 4.98 3.78
N ALA A 137 19.25 4.41 4.38
CA ALA A 137 19.39 3.44 5.46
C ALA A 137 19.27 1.98 5.01
N VAL A 138 18.67 1.70 3.85
CA VAL A 138 18.44 0.35 3.32
C VAL A 138 19.04 0.21 1.92
N LYS A 139 19.24 -1.03 1.47
CA LYS A 139 19.77 -1.35 0.12
C LYS A 139 18.69 -1.85 -0.84
N ILE A 140 17.51 -2.16 -0.31
CA ILE A 140 16.35 -2.57 -1.10
C ILE A 140 15.61 -1.35 -1.62
N PRO A 141 14.88 -1.45 -2.74
CA PRO A 141 14.12 -0.34 -3.31
C PRO A 141 13.18 0.31 -2.31
N VAL A 142 13.09 1.65 -2.36
CA VAL A 142 12.19 2.46 -1.53
C VAL A 142 11.09 3.05 -2.41
N ILE A 143 9.85 2.84 -1.99
CA ILE A 143 8.65 3.40 -2.61
C ILE A 143 8.15 4.52 -1.69
N ALA A 144 8.05 5.75 -2.20
CA ALA A 144 7.55 6.86 -1.40
C ALA A 144 6.01 6.88 -1.38
N ALA A 145 5.42 7.09 -0.21
CA ALA A 145 3.97 7.24 -0.05
C ALA A 145 3.62 8.37 0.93
N GLY A 146 2.48 8.99 0.71
CA GLY A 146 1.99 10.11 1.53
C GLY A 146 2.15 11.46 0.81
N GLY A 147 1.03 12.17 0.59
CA GLY A 147 1.01 13.49 -0.02
C GLY A 147 1.35 13.55 -1.51
N ILE A 148 1.58 12.44 -2.18
CA ILE A 148 1.93 12.37 -3.60
C ILE A 148 0.65 12.18 -4.42
N ALA A 149 0.39 13.10 -5.36
CA ALA A 149 -0.86 13.08 -6.15
C ALA A 149 -0.67 13.33 -7.65
N ASP A 150 0.50 13.78 -8.09
CA ASP A 150 0.80 14.09 -9.50
C ASP A 150 2.30 13.89 -9.82
N GLY A 151 2.68 14.19 -11.07
CA GLY A 151 4.05 14.02 -11.55
C GLY A 151 5.09 14.90 -10.85
N ARG A 152 4.69 16.04 -10.26
CA ARG A 152 5.61 16.91 -9.49
C ARG A 152 6.01 16.22 -8.19
N GLY A 153 5.01 15.67 -7.46
CA GLY A 153 5.27 14.89 -6.26
C GLY A 153 6.09 13.64 -6.55
N MET A 154 5.83 12.97 -7.68
CA MET A 154 6.59 11.81 -8.14
C MET A 154 8.05 12.19 -8.43
N ALA A 155 8.31 13.28 -9.16
CA ALA A 155 9.66 13.78 -9.42
C ALA A 155 10.39 14.13 -8.12
N ALA A 156 9.72 14.81 -7.19
CA ALA A 156 10.29 15.14 -5.88
C ALA A 156 10.66 13.86 -5.10
N ALA A 157 9.80 12.84 -5.09
CA ALA A 157 10.08 11.55 -4.43
C ALA A 157 11.35 10.88 -5.00
N PHE A 158 11.53 10.91 -6.32
CA PHE A 158 12.75 10.38 -6.97
C PHE A 158 13.99 11.16 -6.57
N MET A 159 13.90 12.49 -6.48
CA MET A 159 15.01 13.32 -5.99
C MET A 159 15.36 13.06 -4.51
N LEU A 160 14.41 12.56 -3.73
CA LEU A 160 14.61 12.12 -2.34
C LEU A 160 15.18 10.69 -2.22
N GLY A 161 15.43 10.01 -3.34
CA GLY A 161 16.01 8.67 -3.37
C GLY A 161 15.00 7.52 -3.46
N ALA A 162 13.71 7.80 -3.64
CA ALA A 162 12.72 6.76 -3.94
C ALA A 162 12.88 6.25 -5.39
N GLU A 163 12.54 4.98 -5.63
CA GLU A 163 12.54 4.36 -6.95
C GLU A 163 11.12 4.22 -7.54
N ALA A 164 10.10 4.39 -6.71
CA ALA A 164 8.70 4.39 -7.11
C ALA A 164 7.86 5.23 -6.14
N VAL A 165 6.57 5.41 -6.46
CA VAL A 165 5.61 6.09 -5.59
C VAL A 165 4.35 5.28 -5.42
N GLN A 166 3.72 5.38 -4.25
CA GLN A 166 2.40 4.84 -3.98
C GLN A 166 1.41 6.00 -3.76
N MET A 167 0.27 5.94 -4.42
CA MET A 167 -0.78 6.94 -4.34
C MET A 167 -2.11 6.27 -3.98
N GLY A 168 -2.86 6.86 -3.05
CA GLY A 168 -4.19 6.38 -2.66
C GLY A 168 -5.30 7.35 -3.04
N THR A 169 -5.39 8.48 -2.35
CA THR A 169 -6.49 9.45 -2.45
C THR A 169 -6.72 9.96 -3.88
N ARG A 170 -5.67 10.13 -4.66
CA ARG A 170 -5.78 10.52 -6.07
C ARG A 170 -6.64 9.53 -6.86
N PHE A 171 -6.45 8.23 -6.64
CA PHE A 171 -7.19 7.17 -7.32
C PHE A 171 -8.60 6.94 -6.76
N VAL A 172 -8.90 7.36 -5.53
CA VAL A 172 -10.27 7.39 -5.00
C VAL A 172 -11.20 8.21 -5.89
N ALA A 173 -10.69 9.28 -6.48
CA ALA A 173 -11.46 10.15 -7.38
C ALA A 173 -11.59 9.62 -8.83
N SER A 174 -11.00 8.46 -9.15
CA SER A 174 -11.08 7.87 -10.48
C SER A 174 -12.45 7.23 -10.74
N LYS A 175 -12.77 6.98 -12.02
CA LYS A 175 -14.01 6.31 -12.42
C LYS A 175 -14.05 4.85 -11.95
N GLU A 176 -12.91 4.19 -11.96
CA GLU A 176 -12.72 2.79 -11.63
C GLU A 176 -12.83 2.50 -10.13
N ALA A 177 -12.72 3.51 -9.27
CA ALA A 177 -12.97 3.35 -7.85
C ALA A 177 -14.46 3.20 -7.57
N VAL A 178 -14.87 2.16 -6.85
CA VAL A 178 -16.28 1.85 -6.54
C VAL A 178 -16.85 2.60 -5.35
N VAL A 179 -16.09 3.48 -4.73
CA VAL A 179 -16.56 4.29 -3.62
C VAL A 179 -17.74 5.17 -4.04
N HIS A 180 -18.62 5.48 -3.08
CA HIS A 180 -19.82 6.28 -3.35
C HIS A 180 -19.46 7.64 -3.95
N GLU A 181 -20.25 8.10 -4.93
CA GLU A 181 -19.98 9.33 -5.68
C GLU A 181 -19.82 10.57 -4.78
N ASN A 182 -20.62 10.67 -3.71
CA ASN A 182 -20.48 11.77 -2.75
C ASN A 182 -19.09 11.82 -2.11
N TYR A 183 -18.46 10.67 -1.86
CA TYR A 183 -17.10 10.63 -1.33
C TYR A 183 -16.07 11.10 -2.36
N LYS A 184 -16.22 10.69 -3.63
CA LYS A 184 -15.38 11.22 -4.73
C LYS A 184 -15.51 12.74 -4.83
N GLN A 185 -16.73 13.26 -4.76
CA GLN A 185 -16.98 14.69 -4.81
C GLN A 185 -16.41 15.45 -3.62
N LEU A 186 -16.40 14.87 -2.42
CA LEU A 186 -15.71 15.45 -1.27
C LEU A 186 -14.21 15.57 -1.52
N VAL A 187 -13.58 14.51 -2.05
CA VAL A 187 -12.15 14.54 -2.40
C VAL A 187 -11.85 15.58 -3.48
N ILE A 188 -12.67 15.64 -4.55
CA ILE A 188 -12.46 16.57 -5.67
C ILE A 188 -12.62 18.04 -5.24
N LYS A 189 -13.55 18.33 -4.32
CA LYS A 189 -13.84 19.69 -3.84
C LYS A 189 -13.02 20.10 -2.63
N ALA A 190 -12.24 19.16 -2.04
CA ALA A 190 -11.44 19.44 -0.86
C ALA A 190 -10.41 20.53 -1.12
N LYS A 191 -10.26 21.42 -0.16
CA LYS A 191 -9.22 22.45 -0.11
C LYS A 191 -8.02 21.92 0.69
N ASP A 192 -6.92 22.61 0.64
CA ASP A 192 -5.68 22.30 1.35
C ASP A 192 -5.84 22.16 2.87
N ILE A 193 -6.83 22.84 3.44
CA ILE A 193 -7.13 22.82 4.89
C ILE A 193 -8.19 21.82 5.31
N ASP A 194 -8.78 21.07 4.40
CA ASP A 194 -9.93 20.18 4.68
C ASP A 194 -9.51 18.80 5.20
N THR A 195 -8.21 18.54 5.31
CA THR A 195 -7.70 17.28 5.85
C THR A 195 -7.51 17.34 7.37
N ARG A 196 -7.72 16.21 8.04
CA ARG A 196 -7.54 16.06 9.49
C ARG A 196 -7.00 14.67 9.81
N VAL A 197 -6.08 14.61 10.77
CA VAL A 197 -5.70 13.34 11.40
C VAL A 197 -6.75 13.00 12.44
N THR A 198 -7.38 11.85 12.26
CA THR A 198 -8.37 11.29 13.21
C THR A 198 -7.70 10.21 14.08
N GLY A 199 -8.39 9.74 15.11
CA GLY A 199 -7.91 8.61 15.92
C GLY A 199 -6.79 8.91 16.93
N ARG A 200 -6.20 10.11 16.97
CA ARG A 200 -5.14 10.44 17.93
C ARG A 200 -5.54 10.22 19.39
N THR A 201 -6.78 10.52 19.74
CA THR A 201 -7.31 10.34 21.12
C THR A 201 -7.52 8.88 21.50
N THR A 202 -7.62 7.99 20.52
CA THR A 202 -7.76 6.54 20.71
C THR A 202 -6.44 5.78 20.57
N GLY A 203 -5.33 6.48 20.27
CA GLY A 203 -4.02 5.88 20.05
C GLY A 203 -3.87 5.20 18.67
N HIS A 204 -4.79 5.45 17.74
CA HIS A 204 -4.79 4.91 16.39
C HIS A 204 -4.93 6.04 15.35
N PRO A 205 -3.92 6.92 15.20
CA PRO A 205 -3.92 7.99 14.23
C PRO A 205 -3.82 7.46 12.78
#